data_eece3686a5dca662ef5fb3f59709780d
#
_entry.id   eece3686a5dca662ef5fb3f59709780d
#
_cell.length_a   1.000
_cell.length_b   1.000
_cell.length_c   1.000
_cell.angle_alpha   90.00
_cell.angle_beta   90.00
_cell.angle_gamma   90.00
#
_symmetry.space_group_name_H-M   'P 1'
#
loop_
_entity.id
_entity.type
_entity.pdbx_description
1 polymer ?
#
loop_
_entity_poly.entity_id
_entity_poly.type
_entity_poly.pdbx_seq_one_letter_code
_entity_poly.pdbx_strand_id
1 'polypeptide(L)'
;MAVNVVHFAKRSLPLKYLMDEPLSNLDAKLRVQMRAEISEVARSLNTTTLYVTHDQIEAMTMGDRMAIMKAGVLQQLGTPGDCNDFPRNIFVAQFVGSPPMNLALARVVDAPGGLRLEFGESSLEIPESQLSARPALRSYAGRSVALGVRSEDMEDASLASNVPDARRIKGKVDLTEALGSEIVVHFTFSGQPVVTDDTKLIAEETGEGELHIAADEGVKWVASFAPRSRVRMGDEIEIALDVERAHFFDPETSEAIHT
;
A
#
# COMPACT_ATOMS: atom_id res chain seq x y z
N MET A 1 -18.08 0.29 -4.75
CA MET A 1 -18.16 0.51 -3.29
C MET A 1 -17.47 -0.65 -2.60
N ALA A 2 -16.29 -0.42 -2.05
CA ALA A 2 -15.57 -1.41 -1.27
C ALA A 2 -16.16 -1.41 0.15
N VAL A 3 -16.56 -2.56 0.66
CA VAL A 3 -17.11 -2.69 2.01
C VAL A 3 -16.11 -3.47 2.83
N ASN A 4 -15.53 -2.83 3.85
CA ASN A 4 -14.69 -3.48 4.82
C ASN A 4 -15.58 -4.10 5.90
N VAL A 5 -15.41 -5.39 6.13
CA VAL A 5 -16.11 -6.10 7.20
C VAL A 5 -15.09 -6.43 8.28
N VAL A 6 -15.25 -5.82 9.44
CA VAL A 6 -14.40 -6.07 10.60
C VAL A 6 -15.09 -7.08 11.50
N HIS A 7 -14.39 -8.15 11.83
CA HIS A 7 -14.90 -9.21 12.68
C HIS A 7 -14.11 -9.27 13.98
N PHE A 8 -14.77 -8.96 15.08
CA PHE A 8 -14.24 -9.21 16.42
C PHE A 8 -14.58 -10.65 16.82
N ALA A 9 -13.65 -11.58 16.73
CA ALA A 9 -13.91 -12.96 17.11
C ALA A 9 -12.93 -13.48 18.16
N LYS A 10 -13.46 -13.87 19.29
CA LYS A 10 -12.88 -14.93 20.11
C LYS A 10 -13.78 -16.16 20.07
N ARG A 11 -13.20 -17.28 19.58
CA ARG A 11 -13.66 -18.68 19.63
C ARG A 11 -15.15 -18.95 19.82
N SER A 12 -15.81 -19.50 18.80
CA SER A 12 -17.03 -20.35 18.82
C SER A 12 -18.28 -19.84 19.54
N LEU A 13 -18.42 -18.56 19.82
CA LEU A 13 -19.67 -17.99 20.35
C LEU A 13 -20.56 -17.50 19.19
N PRO A 14 -21.90 -17.60 19.30
CA PRO A 14 -22.79 -17.05 18.30
C PRO A 14 -22.58 -15.54 18.18
N LEU A 15 -22.67 -15.03 16.92
CA LEU A 15 -22.65 -13.60 16.63
C LEU A 15 -23.68 -12.88 17.52
N LYS A 16 -23.26 -11.88 18.29
CA LYS A 16 -24.16 -11.16 19.21
C LYS A 16 -24.44 -9.73 18.78
N TYR A 17 -23.55 -9.13 18.02
CA TYR A 17 -23.71 -7.77 17.53
C TYR A 17 -23.39 -7.67 16.04
N LEU A 18 -24.24 -6.95 15.35
CA LEU A 18 -24.04 -6.52 13.96
C LEU A 18 -24.12 -5.00 13.94
N MET A 19 -23.05 -4.35 13.51
CA MET A 19 -22.95 -2.90 13.39
C MET A 19 -22.70 -2.56 11.93
N ASP A 20 -23.53 -1.71 11.37
CA ASP A 20 -23.44 -1.25 9.97
C ASP A 20 -23.15 0.25 9.97
N GLU A 21 -21.93 0.61 9.63
CA GLU A 21 -21.42 1.99 9.56
C GLU A 21 -21.78 2.88 10.78
N PRO A 22 -21.56 2.42 12.03
CA PRO A 22 -22.11 3.13 13.20
C PRO A 22 -21.47 4.49 13.45
N LEU A 23 -20.30 4.80 12.87
CA LEU A 23 -19.57 6.04 13.09
C LEU A 23 -19.62 7.00 11.89
N SER A 24 -20.32 6.65 10.81
CA SER A 24 -20.35 7.40 9.55
C SER A 24 -20.82 8.86 9.68
N ASN A 25 -21.74 9.11 10.63
CA ASN A 25 -22.34 10.44 10.84
C ASN A 25 -21.63 11.30 11.91
N LEU A 26 -20.49 10.85 12.43
CA LEU A 26 -19.77 11.58 13.47
C LEU A 26 -18.64 12.44 12.88
N ASP A 27 -18.38 13.57 13.57
CA ASP A 27 -17.19 14.38 13.26
C ASP A 27 -15.89 13.62 13.58
N ALA A 28 -14.77 14.08 13.03
CA ALA A 28 -13.48 13.38 13.11
C ALA A 28 -13.00 13.17 14.57
N LYS A 29 -13.21 14.17 15.46
CA LYS A 29 -12.77 14.09 16.85
C LYS A 29 -13.61 13.07 17.64
N LEU A 30 -14.92 13.14 17.48
CA LEU A 30 -15.85 12.23 18.14
C LEU A 30 -15.67 10.79 17.62
N ARG A 31 -15.39 10.63 16.32
CA ARG A 31 -15.10 9.32 15.71
C ARG A 31 -13.90 8.64 16.34
N VAL A 32 -12.80 9.36 16.60
CA VAL A 32 -11.61 8.82 17.27
C VAL A 32 -11.95 8.33 18.68
N GLN A 33 -12.71 9.13 19.46
CA GLN A 33 -13.12 8.76 20.80
C GLN A 33 -14.03 7.53 20.79
N MET A 34 -15.06 7.52 19.94
CA MET A 34 -16.01 6.42 19.85
C MET A 34 -15.40 5.10 19.40
N ARG A 35 -14.40 5.14 18.50
CA ARG A 35 -13.62 3.94 18.13
C ARG A 35 -12.98 3.29 19.36
N ALA A 36 -12.34 4.08 20.20
CA ALA A 36 -11.72 3.56 21.43
C ALA A 36 -12.76 2.96 22.39
N GLU A 37 -13.87 3.66 22.62
CA GLU A 37 -14.94 3.21 23.52
C GLU A 37 -15.61 1.92 23.02
N ILE A 38 -15.96 1.83 21.73
CA ILE A 38 -16.56 0.62 21.14
C ILE A 38 -15.60 -0.55 21.24
N SER A 39 -14.31 -0.35 20.93
CA SER A 39 -13.28 -1.40 21.03
C SER A 39 -13.14 -1.91 22.47
N GLU A 40 -13.14 -1.03 23.46
CA GLU A 40 -13.05 -1.39 24.87
C GLU A 40 -14.29 -2.20 25.32
N VAL A 41 -15.48 -1.72 24.95
CA VAL A 41 -16.74 -2.41 25.27
C VAL A 41 -16.80 -3.79 24.62
N ALA A 42 -16.48 -3.90 23.32
CA ALA A 42 -16.49 -5.17 22.62
C ALA A 42 -15.52 -6.19 23.24
N ARG A 43 -14.32 -5.74 23.64
CA ARG A 43 -13.33 -6.58 24.33
C ARG A 43 -13.80 -6.98 25.73
N SER A 44 -14.37 -6.05 26.51
CA SER A 44 -14.84 -6.32 27.88
C SER A 44 -15.99 -7.32 27.92
N LEU A 45 -16.90 -7.23 26.94
CA LEU A 45 -18.03 -8.14 26.81
C LEU A 45 -17.63 -9.51 26.22
N ASN A 46 -16.43 -9.64 25.70
CA ASN A 46 -15.93 -10.88 25.06
C ASN A 46 -16.93 -11.48 24.06
N THR A 47 -17.56 -10.63 23.25
CA THR A 47 -18.61 -11.00 22.32
C THR A 47 -18.12 -10.96 20.88
N THR A 48 -18.62 -11.87 20.05
CA THR A 48 -18.39 -11.81 18.61
C THR A 48 -19.21 -10.68 18.01
N THR A 49 -18.55 -9.74 17.35
CA THR A 49 -19.17 -8.59 16.70
C THR A 49 -18.80 -8.59 15.22
N LEU A 50 -19.78 -8.42 14.35
CA LEU A 50 -19.57 -8.10 12.96
C LEU A 50 -19.76 -6.59 12.77
N TYR A 51 -18.72 -5.92 12.30
CA TYR A 51 -18.69 -4.47 12.10
C TYR A 51 -18.48 -4.17 10.62
N VAL A 52 -19.39 -3.45 10.00
CA VAL A 52 -19.29 -3.03 8.59
C VAL A 52 -18.91 -1.57 8.55
N THR A 53 -17.89 -1.24 7.76
CA THR A 53 -17.42 0.13 7.57
C THR A 53 -16.76 0.28 6.21
N HIS A 54 -16.79 1.49 5.66
CA HIS A 54 -15.97 1.90 4.52
C HIS A 54 -14.68 2.65 4.95
N ASP A 55 -14.53 2.93 6.25
CA ASP A 55 -13.34 3.59 6.81
C ASP A 55 -12.28 2.52 7.14
N GLN A 56 -11.19 2.51 6.36
CA GLN A 56 -10.09 1.57 6.58
C GLN A 56 -9.42 1.72 7.95
N ILE A 57 -9.38 2.96 8.52
CA ILE A 57 -8.77 3.19 9.84
C ILE A 57 -9.61 2.50 10.92
N GLU A 58 -10.94 2.52 10.80
CA GLU A 58 -11.82 1.76 11.70
C GLU A 58 -11.54 0.26 11.59
N ALA A 59 -11.50 -0.26 10.35
CA ALA A 59 -11.23 -1.67 10.10
C ALA A 59 -9.88 -2.12 10.68
N MET A 60 -8.83 -1.34 10.46
CA MET A 60 -7.47 -1.67 10.89
C MET A 60 -7.26 -1.52 12.40
N THR A 61 -7.95 -0.58 13.05
CA THR A 61 -7.71 -0.28 14.48
C THR A 61 -8.62 -1.06 15.42
N MET A 62 -9.81 -1.44 14.97
CA MET A 62 -10.83 -2.08 15.82
C MET A 62 -10.91 -3.59 15.61
N GLY A 63 -10.59 -4.10 14.41
CA GLY A 63 -10.81 -5.50 14.07
C GLY A 63 -9.68 -6.44 14.51
N ASP A 64 -10.04 -7.59 15.08
CA ASP A 64 -9.11 -8.72 15.22
C ASP A 64 -8.83 -9.35 13.84
N ARG A 65 -9.82 -9.34 12.96
CA ARG A 65 -9.75 -9.77 11.55
C ARG A 65 -10.59 -8.83 10.70
N MET A 66 -10.13 -8.61 9.47
CA MET A 66 -10.85 -7.82 8.49
C MET A 66 -11.09 -8.64 7.21
N ALA A 67 -12.24 -8.44 6.62
CA ALA A 67 -12.61 -8.97 5.30
C ALA A 67 -12.72 -7.79 4.32
N ILE A 68 -11.92 -7.83 3.27
CA ILE A 68 -11.92 -6.80 2.23
C ILE A 68 -12.81 -7.29 1.09
N MET A 69 -13.82 -6.51 0.78
CA MET A 69 -14.83 -6.84 -0.23
C MET A 69 -14.73 -5.91 -1.43
N LYS A 70 -14.90 -6.44 -2.63
CA LYS A 70 -15.01 -5.68 -3.88
C LYS A 70 -16.23 -6.18 -4.65
N ALA A 71 -17.20 -5.31 -4.89
CA ALA A 71 -18.42 -5.65 -5.64
C ALA A 71 -19.09 -6.96 -5.16
N GLY A 72 -19.16 -7.18 -3.83
CA GLY A 72 -19.76 -8.37 -3.22
C GLY A 72 -18.85 -9.60 -3.19
N VAL A 73 -17.64 -9.53 -3.73
CA VAL A 73 -16.67 -10.62 -3.75
C VAL A 73 -15.60 -10.41 -2.69
N LEU A 74 -15.34 -11.42 -1.87
CA LEU A 74 -14.27 -11.40 -0.87
C LEU A 74 -12.90 -11.42 -1.56
N GLN A 75 -12.11 -10.38 -1.32
CA GLN A 75 -10.75 -10.25 -1.86
C GLN A 75 -9.72 -10.85 -0.91
N GLN A 76 -9.79 -10.50 0.36
CA GLN A 76 -8.89 -11.02 1.39
C GLN A 76 -9.57 -11.06 2.74
N LEU A 77 -9.19 -12.06 3.55
CA LEU A 77 -9.57 -12.20 4.95
C LEU A 77 -8.31 -12.48 5.77
N GLY A 78 -7.99 -11.60 6.72
CA GLY A 78 -6.79 -11.73 7.56
C GLY A 78 -6.83 -10.82 8.77
N THR A 79 -5.73 -10.76 9.52
CA THR A 79 -5.53 -9.68 10.48
C THR A 79 -5.25 -8.37 9.71
N PRO A 80 -5.46 -7.20 10.34
CA PRO A 80 -5.09 -5.92 9.70
C PRO A 80 -3.64 -5.89 9.21
N GLY A 81 -2.70 -6.41 10.01
CA GLY A 81 -1.29 -6.53 9.62
C GLY A 81 -1.10 -7.44 8.40
N ASP A 82 -1.73 -8.64 8.38
CA ASP A 82 -1.64 -9.53 7.22
C ASP A 82 -2.16 -8.88 5.94
N CYS A 83 -3.26 -8.12 6.03
CA CYS A 83 -3.82 -7.43 4.87
C CYS A 83 -2.93 -6.28 4.38
N ASN A 84 -2.23 -5.61 5.28
CA ASN A 84 -1.28 -4.55 4.94
C ASN A 84 0.02 -5.10 4.38
N ASP A 85 0.63 -6.06 5.08
CA ASP A 85 1.99 -6.53 4.79
C ASP A 85 2.04 -7.61 3.70
N PHE A 86 0.92 -8.33 3.50
CA PHE A 86 0.80 -9.41 2.53
C PHE A 86 -0.49 -9.30 1.71
N PRO A 87 -0.68 -8.18 0.98
CA PRO A 87 -1.87 -8.00 0.14
C PRO A 87 -1.91 -9.07 -0.95
N ARG A 88 -3.09 -9.70 -1.11
CA ARG A 88 -3.28 -10.79 -2.06
C ARG A 88 -3.27 -10.31 -3.52
N ASN A 89 -3.73 -9.10 -3.76
CA ASN A 89 -3.82 -8.53 -5.10
C ASN A 89 -3.64 -7.00 -5.07
N ILE A 90 -3.57 -6.40 -6.25
CA ILE A 90 -3.41 -4.95 -6.43
C ILE A 90 -4.53 -4.16 -5.73
N PHE A 91 -5.79 -4.65 -5.82
CA PHE A 91 -6.91 -3.99 -5.16
C PHE A 91 -6.69 -3.86 -3.66
N VAL A 92 -6.35 -4.96 -2.97
CA VAL A 92 -6.06 -4.94 -1.52
C VAL A 92 -4.87 -4.05 -1.20
N ALA A 93 -3.81 -4.11 -2.01
CA ALA A 93 -2.59 -3.33 -1.80
C ALA A 93 -2.84 -1.82 -1.82
N GLN A 94 -3.68 -1.36 -2.74
CA GLN A 94 -4.03 0.06 -2.86
C GLN A 94 -5.18 0.47 -1.93
N PHE A 95 -6.08 -0.47 -1.60
CA PHE A 95 -7.20 -0.17 -0.72
C PHE A 95 -6.79 -0.08 0.75
N VAL A 96 -5.77 -0.85 1.19
CA VAL A 96 -5.28 -0.90 2.57
C VAL A 96 -4.01 -0.07 2.69
N GLY A 97 -4.03 0.89 3.61
CA GLY A 97 -2.92 1.82 3.86
C GLY A 97 -3.27 3.26 3.46
N SER A 98 -2.65 4.22 4.15
CA SER A 98 -2.80 5.66 3.86
C SER A 98 -1.43 6.32 4.04
N PRO A 99 -0.83 6.78 2.94
CA PRO A 99 -1.27 6.72 1.53
C PRO A 99 -1.45 5.31 0.97
N PRO A 100 -2.19 5.13 -0.15
CA PRO A 100 -2.25 3.88 -0.90
C PRO A 100 -0.87 3.39 -1.34
N MET A 101 -0.73 2.08 -1.60
CA MET A 101 0.53 1.53 -2.11
C MET A 101 0.88 2.14 -3.48
N ASN A 102 2.08 2.62 -3.63
CA ASN A 102 2.60 3.10 -4.91
C ASN A 102 2.81 1.92 -5.87
N LEU A 103 2.43 2.09 -7.14
CA LEU A 103 2.57 1.07 -8.17
C LEU A 103 3.30 1.62 -9.40
N ALA A 104 4.21 0.82 -9.97
CA ALA A 104 4.82 1.09 -11.27
C ALA A 104 5.01 -0.21 -12.04
N LEU A 105 4.85 -0.16 -13.37
CA LEU A 105 5.19 -1.28 -14.23
C LEU A 105 6.71 -1.39 -14.37
N ALA A 106 7.26 -2.52 -13.99
CA ALA A 106 8.69 -2.79 -14.03
C ALA A 106 8.98 -4.07 -14.83
N ARG A 107 10.05 -4.07 -15.61
CA ARG A 107 10.53 -5.26 -16.32
C ARG A 107 11.54 -5.99 -15.46
N VAL A 108 11.38 -7.28 -15.31
CA VAL A 108 12.33 -8.15 -14.63
C VAL A 108 13.41 -8.56 -15.62
N VAL A 109 14.67 -8.31 -15.29
CA VAL A 109 15.82 -8.67 -16.15
C VAL A 109 16.87 -9.45 -15.36
N ASP A 110 17.57 -10.34 -16.06
CA ASP A 110 18.71 -11.04 -15.47
C ASP A 110 19.86 -10.06 -15.22
N ALA A 111 20.49 -10.19 -14.07
CA ALA A 111 21.64 -9.39 -13.67
C ALA A 111 22.73 -10.25 -13.04
N PRO A 112 24.00 -9.82 -13.04
CA PRO A 112 25.05 -10.51 -12.29
C PRO A 112 24.68 -10.59 -10.80
N GLY A 113 24.44 -11.81 -10.31
CA GLY A 113 24.06 -12.04 -8.90
C GLY A 113 22.56 -12.18 -8.63
N GLY A 114 21.69 -12.13 -9.65
CA GLY A 114 20.25 -12.33 -9.44
C GLY A 114 19.37 -11.66 -10.50
N LEU A 115 18.31 -11.01 -10.05
CA LEU A 115 17.37 -10.27 -10.89
C LEU A 115 17.41 -8.79 -10.57
N ARG A 116 17.05 -7.97 -11.56
CA ARG A 116 16.91 -6.53 -11.43
C ARG A 116 15.57 -6.11 -12.05
N LEU A 117 14.99 -5.06 -11.51
CA LEU A 117 13.84 -4.36 -12.08
C LEU A 117 14.32 -3.18 -12.91
N GLU A 118 13.75 -3.00 -14.08
CA GLU A 118 13.95 -1.84 -14.94
C GLU A 118 12.60 -1.15 -15.16
N PHE A 119 12.53 0.16 -14.89
CA PHE A 119 11.34 0.98 -15.09
C PHE A 119 11.74 2.44 -15.35
N GLY A 120 11.33 2.95 -16.52
CA GLY A 120 11.80 4.23 -17.01
C GLY A 120 13.33 4.29 -17.10
N GLU A 121 13.92 5.30 -16.48
CA GLU A 121 15.39 5.46 -16.39
C GLU A 121 15.98 4.85 -15.11
N SER A 122 15.15 4.24 -14.28
CA SER A 122 15.54 3.67 -13.00
C SER A 122 15.74 2.17 -13.07
N SER A 123 16.62 1.65 -12.22
CA SER A 123 16.78 0.23 -12.02
C SER A 123 16.99 -0.10 -10.53
N LEU A 124 16.39 -1.18 -10.07
CA LEU A 124 16.50 -1.66 -8.69
C LEU A 124 16.97 -3.11 -8.68
N GLU A 125 17.99 -3.38 -7.87
CA GLU A 125 18.44 -4.75 -7.63
C GLU A 125 17.43 -5.46 -6.71
N ILE A 126 17.02 -6.68 -7.10
CA ILE A 126 16.17 -7.53 -6.25
C ILE A 126 17.09 -8.34 -5.32
N PRO A 127 17.00 -8.15 -4.00
CA PRO A 127 17.84 -8.89 -3.08
C PRO A 127 17.52 -10.39 -3.08
N GLU A 128 18.52 -11.23 -2.80
CA GLU A 128 18.34 -12.68 -2.78
C GLU A 128 17.33 -13.15 -1.73
N SER A 129 17.16 -12.42 -0.64
CA SER A 129 16.10 -12.64 0.37
C SER A 129 14.70 -12.58 -0.28
N GLN A 130 14.46 -11.61 -1.15
CA GLN A 130 13.20 -11.50 -1.90
C GLN A 130 13.03 -12.65 -2.90
N LEU A 131 14.09 -13.04 -3.61
CA LEU A 131 14.05 -14.15 -4.56
C LEU A 131 13.86 -15.50 -3.86
N SER A 132 14.37 -15.62 -2.64
CA SER A 132 14.17 -16.80 -1.79
C SER A 132 12.75 -16.85 -1.21
N ALA A 133 12.21 -15.70 -0.80
CA ALA A 133 10.85 -15.60 -0.28
C ALA A 133 9.78 -15.73 -1.38
N ARG A 134 10.13 -15.36 -2.61
CA ARG A 134 9.23 -15.36 -3.78
C ARG A 134 9.91 -16.00 -5.00
N PRO A 135 10.16 -17.32 -4.99
CA PRO A 135 10.87 -18.01 -6.08
C PRO A 135 10.15 -17.88 -7.43
N ALA A 136 8.84 -17.67 -7.44
CA ALA A 136 8.06 -17.44 -8.65
C ALA A 136 8.52 -16.21 -9.46
N LEU A 137 9.16 -15.19 -8.82
CA LEU A 137 9.73 -14.04 -9.51
C LEU A 137 10.76 -14.41 -10.59
N ARG A 138 11.47 -15.52 -10.40
CA ARG A 138 12.45 -16.00 -11.39
C ARG A 138 11.78 -16.37 -12.73
N SER A 139 10.51 -16.78 -12.70
CA SER A 139 9.74 -17.08 -13.93
C SER A 139 9.31 -15.83 -14.70
N TYR A 140 9.45 -14.66 -14.09
CA TYR A 140 9.16 -13.38 -14.73
C TYR A 140 10.38 -12.75 -15.42
N ALA A 141 11.54 -13.40 -15.42
CA ALA A 141 12.69 -12.92 -16.18
C ALA A 141 12.30 -12.64 -17.64
N GLY A 142 12.56 -11.42 -18.12
CA GLY A 142 12.16 -10.93 -19.44
C GLY A 142 10.70 -10.44 -19.53
N ARG A 143 9.88 -10.58 -18.47
CA ARG A 143 8.48 -10.14 -18.41
C ARG A 143 8.32 -8.91 -17.50
N SER A 144 7.15 -8.27 -17.57
CA SER A 144 6.79 -7.16 -16.68
C SER A 144 6.07 -7.67 -15.44
N VAL A 145 6.27 -6.95 -14.34
CA VAL A 145 5.53 -7.08 -13.07
C VAL A 145 5.04 -5.71 -12.63
N ALA A 146 3.99 -5.66 -11.84
CA ALA A 146 3.65 -4.46 -11.10
C ALA A 146 4.46 -4.45 -9.80
N LEU A 147 5.40 -3.51 -9.70
CA LEU A 147 6.16 -3.22 -8.48
C LEU A 147 5.30 -2.38 -7.55
N GLY A 148 5.11 -2.84 -6.32
CA GLY A 148 4.42 -2.12 -5.26
C GLY A 148 5.38 -1.70 -4.15
N VAL A 149 5.33 -0.44 -3.74
CA VAL A 149 6.14 0.10 -2.63
C VAL A 149 5.26 0.96 -1.74
N ARG A 150 5.30 0.73 -0.42
CA ARG A 150 4.62 1.55 0.57
C ARG A 150 5.35 2.89 0.73
N SER A 151 4.61 3.93 1.10
CA SER A 151 5.18 5.27 1.34
C SER A 151 6.24 5.27 2.44
N GLU A 152 6.02 4.49 3.50
CA GLU A 152 6.91 4.32 4.65
C GLU A 152 8.17 3.49 4.36
N ASP A 153 8.21 2.77 3.23
CA ASP A 153 9.37 2.00 2.79
C ASP A 153 10.31 2.82 1.87
N MET A 154 10.11 4.14 1.85
CA MET A 154 10.92 5.11 1.11
C MET A 154 11.46 6.19 2.03
N GLU A 155 12.69 6.65 1.74
CA GLU A 155 13.31 7.73 2.50
C GLU A 155 14.15 8.63 1.56
N ASP A 156 14.34 9.88 1.96
CA ASP A 156 15.32 10.78 1.38
C ASP A 156 16.72 10.12 1.41
N ALA A 157 17.31 9.86 0.23
CA ALA A 157 18.59 9.17 0.12
C ALA A 157 19.72 9.90 0.86
N SER A 158 19.60 11.23 1.07
CA SER A 158 20.55 12.00 1.88
C SER A 158 20.55 11.60 3.36
N LEU A 159 19.45 11.04 3.84
CA LEU A 159 19.27 10.54 5.21
C LEU A 159 19.48 9.02 5.33
N ALA A 160 19.44 8.30 4.21
CA ALA A 160 19.55 6.83 4.11
C ALA A 160 20.90 6.41 3.48
N SER A 161 22.02 6.91 4.04
CA SER A 161 23.37 6.67 3.49
C SER A 161 23.81 5.21 3.49
N ASN A 162 23.15 4.34 4.25
CA ASN A 162 23.38 2.90 4.30
C ASN A 162 22.67 2.11 3.18
N VAL A 163 21.77 2.75 2.40
CA VAL A 163 21.08 2.12 1.28
C VAL A 163 21.94 2.25 0.02
N PRO A 164 22.30 1.13 -0.64
CA PRO A 164 23.09 1.14 -1.87
C PRO A 164 22.43 1.94 -2.99
N ASP A 165 23.24 2.54 -3.88
CA ASP A 165 22.74 3.27 -5.05
C ASP A 165 21.86 2.40 -5.96
N ALA A 166 22.15 1.10 -6.05
CA ALA A 166 21.33 0.12 -6.77
C ALA A 166 19.90 -0.09 -6.20
N ARG A 167 19.57 0.57 -5.09
CA ARG A 167 18.25 0.59 -4.45
C ARG A 167 17.69 2.00 -4.33
N ARG A 168 18.09 2.90 -5.22
CA ARG A 168 17.62 4.29 -5.27
C ARG A 168 16.98 4.58 -6.62
N ILE A 169 16.01 5.48 -6.59
CA ILE A 169 15.40 6.05 -7.79
C ILE A 169 15.53 7.56 -7.77
N LYS A 170 15.48 8.18 -8.95
CA LYS A 170 15.44 9.62 -9.10
C LYS A 170 14.02 10.08 -9.38
N GLY A 171 13.63 11.19 -8.77
CA GLY A 171 12.33 11.78 -8.98
C GLY A 171 12.35 13.29 -8.78
N LYS A 172 11.36 13.96 -9.33
CA LYS A 172 11.12 15.40 -9.14
C LYS A 172 9.97 15.59 -8.17
N VAL A 173 10.19 16.40 -7.15
CA VAL A 173 9.20 16.70 -6.11
C VAL A 173 8.10 17.62 -6.67
N ASP A 174 6.87 17.15 -6.63
CA ASP A 174 5.69 17.90 -7.06
C ASP A 174 5.06 18.68 -5.90
N LEU A 175 4.99 18.06 -4.70
CA LEU A 175 4.38 18.64 -3.49
C LEU A 175 5.05 18.07 -2.25
N THR A 176 5.10 18.86 -1.18
CA THR A 176 5.51 18.40 0.16
C THR A 176 4.50 18.83 1.21
N GLU A 177 4.13 17.93 2.12
CA GLU A 177 3.21 18.16 3.23
C GLU A 177 3.89 17.80 4.55
N ALA A 178 4.21 18.80 5.36
CA ALA A 178 4.85 18.59 6.66
C ALA A 178 3.79 18.29 7.73
N LEU A 179 3.70 17.04 8.18
CA LEU A 179 2.75 16.59 9.19
C LEU A 179 3.31 16.63 10.63
N GLY A 180 4.55 17.07 10.80
CA GLY A 180 5.24 17.16 12.09
C GLY A 180 6.00 15.88 12.46
N SER A 181 5.38 14.71 12.37
CA SER A 181 6.04 13.41 12.57
C SER A 181 6.77 12.90 11.33
N GLU A 182 6.34 13.35 10.16
CA GLU A 182 6.88 12.97 8.85
C GLU A 182 6.65 14.09 7.84
N ILE A 183 7.27 13.97 6.68
CA ILE A 183 7.01 14.80 5.51
C ILE A 183 6.49 13.88 4.41
N VAL A 184 5.24 14.09 4.00
CA VAL A 184 4.68 13.41 2.85
C VAL A 184 5.16 14.12 1.59
N VAL A 185 5.79 13.37 0.69
CA VAL A 185 6.43 13.89 -0.53
C VAL A 185 5.79 13.23 -1.74
N HIS A 186 5.10 14.04 -2.54
CA HIS A 186 4.59 13.63 -3.84
C HIS A 186 5.67 13.92 -4.87
N PHE A 187 6.00 12.94 -5.68
CA PHE A 187 7.05 13.08 -6.69
C PHE A 187 6.72 12.30 -7.96
N THR A 188 7.25 12.78 -9.08
CA THR A 188 7.11 12.15 -10.39
C THR A 188 8.47 11.63 -10.85
N PHE A 189 8.49 10.45 -11.43
CA PHE A 189 9.67 9.85 -12.07
C PHE A 189 9.34 9.23 -13.42
N SER A 190 10.36 9.03 -14.27
CA SER A 190 10.22 8.35 -15.56
C SER A 190 9.80 6.89 -15.37
N GLY A 191 8.69 6.48 -15.96
CA GLY A 191 8.17 5.13 -15.83
C GLY A 191 6.81 4.97 -16.49
N GLN A 192 6.23 3.77 -16.33
CA GLN A 192 4.90 3.45 -16.82
C GLN A 192 3.98 3.13 -15.63
N PRO A 193 2.79 3.71 -15.57
CA PRO A 193 1.81 3.37 -14.54
C PRO A 193 1.27 1.96 -14.73
N VAL A 194 0.84 1.34 -13.65
CA VAL A 194 0.08 0.09 -13.69
C VAL A 194 -1.37 0.43 -13.98
N VAL A 195 -1.87 -0.01 -15.14
CA VAL A 195 -3.25 0.23 -15.55
C VAL A 195 -4.00 -1.10 -15.58
N THR A 196 -4.81 -1.34 -14.57
CA THR A 196 -5.71 -2.49 -14.43
C THR A 196 -7.12 -2.00 -14.11
N ASP A 197 -8.10 -2.89 -14.15
CA ASP A 197 -9.45 -2.53 -13.72
C ASP A 197 -9.50 -2.16 -12.22
N ASP A 198 -8.61 -2.74 -11.41
CA ASP A 198 -8.46 -2.41 -10.00
C ASP A 198 -7.94 -0.99 -9.78
N THR A 199 -6.87 -0.61 -10.47
CA THR A 199 -6.29 0.73 -10.34
C THR A 199 -7.25 1.82 -10.82
N LYS A 200 -8.00 1.57 -11.89
CA LYS A 200 -9.04 2.49 -12.38
C LYS A 200 -10.17 2.66 -11.37
N LEU A 201 -10.66 1.55 -10.80
CA LEU A 201 -11.75 1.60 -9.81
C LEU A 201 -11.34 2.41 -8.58
N ILE A 202 -10.15 2.19 -8.05
CA ILE A 202 -9.65 2.91 -6.88
C ILE A 202 -9.45 4.39 -7.21
N ALA A 203 -8.91 4.72 -8.36
CA ALA A 203 -8.74 6.08 -8.82
C ALA A 203 -10.08 6.83 -8.91
N GLU A 204 -11.15 6.16 -9.37
CA GLU A 204 -12.51 6.72 -9.38
C GLU A 204 -13.06 6.93 -7.97
N GLU A 205 -12.82 6.00 -7.03
CA GLU A 205 -13.32 6.08 -5.66
C GLU A 205 -12.59 7.12 -4.80
N THR A 206 -11.29 7.31 -5.01
CA THR A 206 -10.46 8.27 -4.24
C THR A 206 -10.52 9.69 -4.81
N GLY A 207 -11.04 9.87 -6.03
CA GLY A 207 -11.03 11.15 -6.75
C GLY A 207 -9.66 11.52 -7.31
N GLU A 208 -8.68 10.64 -7.21
CA GLU A 208 -7.31 10.80 -7.74
C GLU A 208 -7.15 10.25 -9.16
N GLY A 209 -8.27 9.94 -9.81
CA GLY A 209 -8.35 9.21 -11.08
C GLY A 209 -7.55 9.77 -12.25
N GLU A 210 -7.27 11.07 -12.25
CA GLU A 210 -6.45 11.71 -13.29
C GLU A 210 -4.97 11.78 -12.89
N LEU A 211 -4.63 11.71 -11.59
CA LEU A 211 -3.27 11.93 -11.10
C LEU A 211 -2.31 10.75 -11.35
N HIS A 212 -2.81 9.53 -11.46
CA HIS A 212 -1.97 8.33 -11.60
C HIS A 212 -1.94 7.72 -13.01
N ILE A 213 -2.79 8.16 -13.95
CA ILE A 213 -3.00 7.49 -15.25
C ILE A 213 -2.41 8.29 -16.44
N ALA A 214 -1.91 9.50 -16.24
CA ALA A 214 -1.34 10.30 -17.32
C ALA A 214 0.02 9.71 -17.77
N ALA A 215 -0.04 8.77 -18.71
CA ALA A 215 1.13 8.05 -19.24
C ALA A 215 2.21 8.96 -19.88
N ASP A 216 1.85 10.19 -20.25
CA ASP A 216 2.76 11.16 -20.86
C ASP A 216 3.59 11.96 -19.85
N GLU A 217 3.21 11.97 -18.55
CA GLU A 217 3.88 12.76 -17.51
C GLU A 217 4.78 11.93 -16.57
N GLY A 218 4.87 10.62 -16.74
CA GLY A 218 5.58 9.72 -15.84
C GLY A 218 4.69 9.10 -14.76
N VAL A 219 5.32 8.49 -13.76
CA VAL A 219 4.64 7.82 -12.63
C VAL A 219 4.71 8.72 -11.41
N LYS A 220 3.57 8.95 -10.76
CA LYS A 220 3.46 9.73 -9.52
C LYS A 220 3.42 8.79 -8.33
N TRP A 221 4.33 9.00 -7.39
CA TRP A 221 4.41 8.26 -6.13
C TRP A 221 4.38 9.20 -4.93
N VAL A 222 4.03 8.63 -3.80
CA VAL A 222 3.99 9.32 -2.50
C VAL A 222 4.93 8.61 -1.53
N ALA A 223 5.87 9.33 -0.94
CA ALA A 223 6.79 8.82 0.07
C ALA A 223 6.57 9.52 1.41
N SER A 224 6.84 8.80 2.51
CA SER A 224 6.85 9.34 3.87
C SER A 224 8.29 9.45 4.35
N PHE A 225 8.86 10.67 4.28
CA PHE A 225 10.23 10.94 4.71
C PHE A 225 10.31 11.36 6.17
N ALA A 226 11.44 11.12 6.79
CA ALA A 226 11.71 11.60 8.13
C ALA A 226 11.57 13.14 8.22
N PRO A 227 11.07 13.71 9.34
CA PRO A 227 10.79 15.15 9.47
C PRO A 227 12.03 16.05 9.38
N ARG A 228 13.22 15.49 9.36
CA ARG A 228 14.51 16.19 9.16
C ARG A 228 14.92 16.29 7.68
N SER A 229 14.22 15.67 6.76
CA SER A 229 14.43 15.89 5.32
C SER A 229 14.22 17.37 4.97
N ARG A 230 14.98 17.86 4.01
CA ARG A 230 14.95 19.26 3.57
C ARG A 230 14.47 19.42 2.14
N VAL A 231 13.87 18.39 1.60
CA VAL A 231 13.33 18.40 0.24
C VAL A 231 12.24 19.46 0.08
N ARG A 232 12.19 20.07 -1.09
CA ARG A 232 11.23 21.12 -1.42
C ARG A 232 10.56 20.82 -2.77
N MET A 233 9.41 21.39 -2.98
CA MET A 233 8.73 21.35 -4.27
C MET A 233 9.65 21.85 -5.38
N GLY A 234 9.75 21.09 -6.47
CA GLY A 234 10.58 21.36 -7.64
C GLY A 234 11.99 20.77 -7.57
N ASP A 235 12.43 20.27 -6.42
CA ASP A 235 13.75 19.61 -6.29
C ASP A 235 13.80 18.31 -7.09
N GLU A 236 14.94 18.03 -7.71
CA GLU A 236 15.31 16.69 -8.18
C GLU A 236 16.01 15.96 -7.03
N ILE A 237 15.49 14.81 -6.65
CA ILE A 237 15.95 14.06 -5.48
C ILE A 237 16.26 12.61 -5.82
N GLU A 238 17.08 11.98 -5.00
CA GLU A 238 17.23 10.55 -4.93
C GLU A 238 16.42 10.01 -3.74
N ILE A 239 15.65 8.96 -4.00
CA ILE A 239 14.80 8.29 -3.04
C ILE A 239 15.36 6.89 -2.82
N ALA A 240 15.70 6.57 -1.58
CA ALA A 240 16.10 5.24 -1.15
C ALA A 240 14.86 4.37 -0.92
N LEU A 241 14.87 3.14 -1.44
CA LEU A 241 13.78 2.18 -1.28
C LEU A 241 14.23 0.99 -0.43
N ASP A 242 13.38 0.59 0.51
CA ASP A 242 13.51 -0.70 1.18
C ASP A 242 12.94 -1.81 0.28
N VAL A 243 13.76 -2.29 -0.64
CA VAL A 243 13.38 -3.33 -1.60
C VAL A 243 13.08 -4.67 -0.93
N GLU A 244 13.54 -4.89 0.31
CA GLU A 244 13.20 -6.07 1.11
C GLU A 244 11.70 -6.14 1.43
N ARG A 245 11.02 -4.99 1.47
CA ARG A 245 9.60 -4.86 1.72
C ARG A 245 8.76 -4.64 0.47
N ALA A 246 9.39 -4.59 -0.70
CA ALA A 246 8.68 -4.41 -1.96
C ALA A 246 7.72 -5.56 -2.26
N HIS A 247 6.62 -5.24 -2.93
CA HIS A 247 5.59 -6.16 -3.37
C HIS A 247 5.64 -6.32 -4.88
N PHE A 248 5.24 -7.50 -5.36
CA PHE A 248 5.23 -7.82 -6.78
C PHE A 248 3.90 -8.43 -7.14
N PHE A 249 3.27 -7.91 -8.20
CA PHE A 249 2.00 -8.42 -8.70
C PHE A 249 2.11 -8.74 -10.19
N ASP A 250 1.36 -9.72 -10.63
CA ASP A 250 1.18 -9.99 -12.05
C ASP A 250 0.24 -8.92 -12.63
N PRO A 251 0.68 -8.14 -13.63
CA PRO A 251 -0.14 -7.04 -14.15
C PRO A 251 -1.37 -7.49 -14.94
N GLU A 252 -1.43 -8.77 -15.39
CA GLU A 252 -2.55 -9.32 -16.13
C GLU A 252 -3.65 -9.85 -15.20
N THR A 253 -3.26 -10.46 -14.09
CA THR A 253 -4.20 -11.08 -13.13
C THR A 253 -4.49 -10.22 -11.92
N SER A 254 -3.69 -9.16 -11.69
CA SER A 254 -3.65 -8.35 -10.46
C SER A 254 -3.25 -9.12 -9.19
N GLU A 255 -2.97 -10.42 -9.26
CA GLU A 255 -2.63 -11.24 -8.10
C GLU A 255 -1.17 -11.03 -7.67
N ALA A 256 -0.91 -11.13 -6.36
CA ALA A 256 0.44 -11.03 -5.83
C ALA A 256 1.28 -12.25 -6.26
N ILE A 257 2.52 -12.00 -6.66
CA ILE A 257 3.50 -13.03 -6.99
C ILE A 257 4.08 -13.56 -5.68
N HIS A 258 3.52 -14.65 -5.22
CA HIS A 258 3.98 -15.39 -4.05
C HIS A 258 4.84 -16.61 -4.45
N THR A 259 4.89 -17.62 -3.63
CA THR A 259 5.64 -18.87 -3.83
C THR A 259 5.12 -19.70 -4.99
#